data_12c7a4729ec8c6c2aacdd53bce879b11
#
_entry.id   12c7a4729ec8c6c2aacdd53bce879b11
#
_cell.length_a   1.000
_cell.length_b   1.000
_cell.length_c   1.000
_cell.angle_alpha   90.00
_cell.angle_beta   90.00
_cell.angle_gamma   90.00
#
_symmetry.space_group_name_H-M   'P 1'
#
loop_
_entity.id
_entity.type
_entity.pdbx_description
1 polymer ?
#
loop_
_entity_poly.entity_id
_entity_poly.type
_entity_poly.pdbx_seq_one_letter_code
_entity_poly.pdbx_strand_id
1 'polypeptide(L)'
;MDRRSWIRVALGSVVVPASVYGAWQFRDEWFEKRFAVVVPGQIYRGAWQRPIPLKRILARERIKTVVTLTAINRDDPKYVDQARVLEPLKVDWRFVPIHGSYATVEQMAEAADLLADPRLQPIFYHCVAGHHRSSQAQAAYRIRHDGWPADRAWAEVAALPWAKPKADLDDHRLIEAFASAYPPSTPSAKGRV
;
A
#
# COMPACT_ATOMS: atom_id res chain seq x y z
N MET A 1 -42.18 12.32 34.92
CA MET A 1 -41.07 11.60 34.29
C MET A 1 -40.18 11.06 35.41
N ASP A 2 -40.05 9.74 35.51
CA ASP A 2 -39.42 9.08 36.63
C ASP A 2 -37.88 9.23 36.57
N ARG A 3 -37.26 9.42 37.73
CA ARG A 3 -35.81 9.59 37.91
C ARG A 3 -34.99 8.46 37.23
N ARG A 4 -35.58 7.26 37.13
CA ARG A 4 -35.01 6.08 36.46
C ARG A 4 -34.95 6.23 34.91
N SER A 5 -35.87 6.99 34.33
CA SER A 5 -35.90 7.27 32.87
C SER A 5 -34.76 8.20 32.43
N TRP A 6 -34.41 9.20 33.25
CA TRP A 6 -33.30 10.11 33.00
C TRP A 6 -31.93 9.41 33.02
N ILE A 7 -31.75 8.47 33.96
CA ILE A 7 -30.50 7.68 34.08
C ILE A 7 -30.33 6.78 32.84
N ARG A 8 -31.39 6.17 32.35
CA ARG A 8 -31.33 5.29 31.16
C ARG A 8 -31.03 6.10 29.88
N VAL A 9 -31.60 7.30 29.72
CA VAL A 9 -31.33 8.18 28.59
C VAL A 9 -29.92 8.75 28.66
N ALA A 10 -29.45 9.18 29.83
CA ALA A 10 -28.09 9.72 30.00
C ALA A 10 -27.03 8.61 29.79
N LEU A 11 -27.22 7.40 30.27
CA LEU A 11 -26.32 6.26 30.03
C LEU A 11 -26.30 5.87 28.54
N GLY A 12 -27.44 5.83 27.87
CA GLY A 12 -27.53 5.54 26.45
C GLY A 12 -26.82 6.60 25.59
N SER A 13 -26.91 7.88 25.98
CA SER A 13 -26.30 8.99 25.25
C SER A 13 -24.76 9.05 25.36
N VAL A 14 -24.18 8.40 26.36
CA VAL A 14 -22.71 8.38 26.55
C VAL A 14 -22.11 7.08 26.07
N VAL A 15 -22.79 5.95 26.22
CA VAL A 15 -22.27 4.63 25.86
C VAL A 15 -22.18 4.45 24.35
N VAL A 16 -23.16 4.93 23.58
CA VAL A 16 -23.17 4.80 22.11
C VAL A 16 -22.01 5.59 21.45
N PRO A 17 -21.77 6.87 21.74
CA PRO A 17 -20.63 7.57 21.18
C PRO A 17 -19.28 7.02 21.64
N ALA A 18 -19.16 6.53 22.87
CA ALA A 18 -17.93 5.93 23.37
C ALA A 18 -17.62 4.59 22.68
N SER A 19 -18.62 3.75 22.40
CA SER A 19 -18.44 2.49 21.67
C SER A 19 -18.13 2.71 20.20
N VAL A 20 -18.74 3.71 19.55
CA VAL A 20 -18.45 4.10 18.16
C VAL A 20 -17.03 4.67 18.05
N TYR A 21 -16.62 5.51 18.98
CA TYR A 21 -15.26 6.05 19.05
C TYR A 21 -14.23 4.95 19.26
N GLY A 22 -14.49 4.03 20.19
CA GLY A 22 -13.63 2.86 20.42
C GLY A 22 -13.52 1.97 19.18
N ALA A 23 -14.65 1.64 18.54
CA ALA A 23 -14.66 0.85 17.32
C ALA A 23 -13.88 1.55 16.17
N TRP A 24 -13.94 2.88 16.10
CA TRP A 24 -13.18 3.65 15.10
C TRP A 24 -11.67 3.65 15.39
N GLN A 25 -11.26 3.79 16.66
CA GLN A 25 -9.86 3.75 17.08
C GLN A 25 -9.19 2.39 16.81
N PHE A 26 -9.94 1.29 16.96
CA PHE A 26 -9.44 -0.07 16.76
C PHE A 26 -9.72 -0.61 15.36
N ARG A 27 -10.23 0.22 14.44
CA ARG A 27 -10.58 -0.22 13.09
C ARG A 27 -9.42 -0.89 12.36
N ASP A 28 -8.22 -0.30 12.43
CA ASP A 28 -7.03 -0.79 11.74
C ASP A 28 -6.51 -2.13 12.30
N GLU A 29 -6.97 -2.55 13.50
CA GLU A 29 -6.66 -3.87 14.06
C GLU A 29 -7.40 -5.01 13.33
N TRP A 30 -8.56 -4.71 12.75
CA TRP A 30 -9.46 -5.70 12.16
C TRP A 30 -9.65 -5.56 10.67
N PHE A 31 -9.48 -4.35 10.13
CA PHE A 31 -9.74 -4.05 8.72
C PHE A 31 -8.47 -3.71 7.97
N GLU A 32 -8.45 -4.12 6.71
CA GLU A 32 -7.35 -3.85 5.79
C GLU A 32 -7.26 -2.35 5.47
N LYS A 33 -6.08 -1.79 5.66
CA LYS A 33 -5.84 -0.37 5.44
C LYS A 33 -5.35 -0.12 4.03
N ARG A 34 -6.17 0.59 3.24
CA ARG A 34 -5.82 1.01 1.86
C ARG A 34 -5.35 -0.16 0.99
N PHE A 35 -5.93 -1.33 1.18
CA PHE A 35 -5.68 -2.47 0.32
C PHE A 35 -6.28 -2.23 -1.07
N ALA A 36 -5.51 -2.53 -2.11
CA ALA A 36 -5.98 -2.53 -3.50
C ALA A 36 -5.25 -3.59 -4.34
N VAL A 37 -5.93 -4.04 -5.37
CA VAL A 37 -5.38 -4.94 -6.39
C VAL A 37 -4.78 -4.07 -7.49
N VAL A 38 -3.51 -4.29 -7.83
CA VAL A 38 -2.82 -3.62 -8.94
C VAL A 38 -2.86 -4.51 -10.19
N VAL A 39 -2.47 -5.77 -10.02
CA VAL A 39 -2.59 -6.80 -11.05
C VAL A 39 -3.21 -8.04 -10.40
N PRO A 40 -4.41 -8.46 -10.80
CA PRO A 40 -5.09 -9.61 -10.22
C PRO A 40 -4.22 -10.87 -10.22
N GLY A 41 -4.13 -11.53 -9.08
CA GLY A 41 -3.34 -12.75 -8.90
C GLY A 41 -1.81 -12.53 -8.80
N GLN A 42 -1.31 -11.30 -8.97
CA GLN A 42 0.12 -11.01 -9.04
C GLN A 42 0.60 -9.91 -8.10
N ILE A 43 -0.04 -8.72 -8.13
CA ILE A 43 0.46 -7.55 -7.44
C ILE A 43 -0.65 -6.87 -6.65
N TYR A 44 -0.41 -6.71 -5.37
CA TYR A 44 -1.33 -6.11 -4.40
C TYR A 44 -0.62 -5.02 -3.60
N ARG A 45 -1.35 -3.99 -3.22
CA ARG A 45 -0.81 -2.86 -2.47
C ARG A 45 -1.59 -2.56 -1.19
N GLY A 46 -0.97 -1.84 -0.27
CA GLY A 46 -1.65 -1.36 0.91
C GLY A 46 -0.85 -0.35 1.73
N ALA A 47 -1.40 -0.01 2.91
CA ALA A 47 -0.64 0.58 4.00
C ALA A 47 0.07 -0.51 4.80
N TRP A 48 0.87 -0.11 5.80
CA TRP A 48 1.34 -1.03 6.82
C TRP A 48 0.14 -1.64 7.55
N GLN A 49 0.03 -2.95 7.49
CA GLN A 49 -1.09 -3.67 8.09
C GLN A 49 -0.78 -4.09 9.53
N ARG A 50 -1.80 -4.11 10.36
CA ARG A 50 -1.71 -4.79 11.66
C ARG A 50 -1.69 -6.32 11.45
N PRO A 51 -1.27 -7.10 12.47
CA PRO A 51 -1.08 -8.56 12.31
C PRO A 51 -2.29 -9.33 11.77
N ILE A 52 -3.52 -9.01 12.21
CA ILE A 52 -4.72 -9.73 11.79
C ILE A 52 -5.05 -9.49 10.32
N PRO A 53 -5.21 -8.24 9.83
CA PRO A 53 -5.44 -8.01 8.41
C PRO A 53 -4.27 -8.47 7.53
N LEU A 54 -3.01 -8.36 8.00
CA LEU A 54 -1.87 -8.88 7.24
C LEU A 54 -2.00 -10.39 7.00
N LYS A 55 -2.23 -11.19 8.04
CA LYS A 55 -2.43 -12.64 7.91
C LYS A 55 -3.56 -12.99 6.93
N ARG A 56 -4.64 -12.21 6.97
CA ARG A 56 -5.79 -12.41 6.06
C ARG A 56 -5.41 -12.15 4.61
N ILE A 57 -4.70 -11.06 4.33
CA ILE A 57 -4.21 -10.72 2.98
C ILE A 57 -3.28 -11.84 2.48
N LEU A 58 -2.27 -12.22 3.29
CA LEU A 58 -1.31 -13.25 2.92
C LEU A 58 -1.99 -14.57 2.52
N ALA A 59 -2.98 -15.00 3.30
CA ALA A 59 -3.70 -16.25 3.04
C ALA A 59 -4.64 -16.14 1.83
N ARG A 60 -5.45 -15.09 1.76
CA ARG A 60 -6.45 -14.90 0.69
C ARG A 60 -5.80 -14.75 -0.69
N GLU A 61 -4.77 -13.93 -0.78
CA GLU A 61 -4.07 -13.63 -2.02
C GLU A 61 -2.87 -14.56 -2.29
N ARG A 62 -2.61 -15.53 -1.40
CA ARG A 62 -1.50 -16.48 -1.50
C ARG A 62 -0.14 -15.79 -1.67
N ILE A 63 0.07 -14.69 -0.94
CA ILE A 63 1.26 -13.85 -1.06
C ILE A 63 2.53 -14.65 -0.76
N LYS A 64 3.49 -14.59 -1.66
CA LYS A 64 4.83 -15.19 -1.50
C LYS A 64 5.83 -14.18 -0.98
N THR A 65 5.70 -12.92 -1.39
CA THR A 65 6.67 -11.87 -1.08
C THR A 65 5.95 -10.62 -0.55
N VAL A 66 6.49 -10.06 0.51
CA VAL A 66 6.12 -8.72 1.00
C VAL A 66 7.25 -7.75 0.69
N VAL A 67 6.93 -6.61 0.07
CA VAL A 67 7.89 -5.54 -0.22
C VAL A 67 7.56 -4.31 0.62
N THR A 68 8.48 -3.92 1.49
CA THR A 68 8.33 -2.75 2.36
C THR A 68 9.07 -1.56 1.78
N LEU A 69 8.34 -0.51 1.42
CA LEU A 69 8.86 0.74 0.84
C LEU A 69 9.15 1.78 1.93
N THR A 70 9.87 1.39 2.95
CA THR A 70 10.12 2.27 4.10
C THR A 70 11.44 1.88 4.75
N ALA A 71 12.30 2.88 4.98
CA ALA A 71 13.42 2.72 5.90
C ALA A 71 12.85 2.60 7.32
N ILE A 72 13.15 1.51 7.99
CA ILE A 72 12.64 1.19 9.33
C ILE A 72 13.68 0.41 10.14
N ASN A 73 13.78 0.72 11.42
CA ASN A 73 14.64 -0.01 12.34
C ASN A 73 14.02 -1.32 12.77
N ARG A 74 14.85 -2.31 13.08
CA ARG A 74 14.39 -3.66 13.48
C ARG A 74 13.70 -3.69 14.86
N ASP A 75 13.93 -2.69 15.68
CA ASP A 75 13.30 -2.50 17.00
C ASP A 75 11.99 -1.70 16.93
N ASP A 76 11.64 -1.13 15.78
CA ASP A 76 10.34 -0.47 15.60
C ASP A 76 9.21 -1.50 15.80
N PRO A 77 8.20 -1.19 16.62
CA PRO A 77 7.06 -2.10 16.86
C PRO A 77 6.38 -2.59 15.59
N LYS A 78 6.32 -1.76 14.54
CA LYS A 78 5.75 -2.17 13.25
C LYS A 78 6.58 -3.26 12.58
N TYR A 79 7.93 -3.13 12.63
CA TYR A 79 8.83 -4.15 12.10
C TYR A 79 8.63 -5.45 12.86
N VAL A 80 8.67 -5.39 14.20
CA VAL A 80 8.53 -6.56 15.08
C VAL A 80 7.19 -7.28 14.84
N ASP A 81 6.09 -6.53 14.76
CA ASP A 81 4.76 -7.09 14.51
C ASP A 81 4.67 -7.77 13.14
N GLN A 82 5.28 -7.17 12.10
CA GLN A 82 5.30 -7.75 10.75
C GLN A 82 6.19 -9.00 10.70
N ALA A 83 7.37 -8.98 11.32
CA ALA A 83 8.27 -10.12 11.41
C ALA A 83 7.57 -11.33 12.04
N ARG A 84 6.87 -11.13 13.16
CA ARG A 84 6.09 -12.20 13.84
C ARG A 84 5.03 -12.85 12.94
N VAL A 85 4.57 -12.14 11.93
CA VAL A 85 3.60 -12.69 10.97
C VAL A 85 4.30 -13.39 9.82
N LEU A 86 5.35 -12.80 9.26
CA LEU A 86 5.99 -13.27 8.02
C LEU A 86 6.91 -14.48 8.26
N GLU A 87 7.72 -14.45 9.33
CA GLU A 87 8.73 -15.48 9.61
C GLU A 87 8.14 -16.89 9.74
N PRO A 88 7.08 -17.13 10.55
CA PRO A 88 6.49 -18.47 10.68
C PRO A 88 5.88 -18.99 9.37
N LEU A 89 5.43 -18.07 8.50
CA LEU A 89 4.81 -18.38 7.21
C LEU A 89 5.85 -18.52 6.09
N LYS A 90 7.14 -18.28 6.38
CA LYS A 90 8.23 -18.28 5.41
C LYS A 90 7.97 -17.39 4.19
N VAL A 91 7.28 -16.28 4.39
CA VAL A 91 7.05 -15.27 3.36
C VAL A 91 8.34 -14.51 3.11
N ASP A 92 8.78 -14.39 1.87
CA ASP A 92 9.95 -13.60 1.52
C ASP A 92 9.70 -12.12 1.83
N TRP A 93 10.61 -11.46 2.53
CA TRP A 93 10.46 -10.07 2.95
C TRP A 93 11.57 -9.21 2.39
N ARG A 94 11.22 -8.33 1.47
CA ARG A 94 12.12 -7.44 0.75
C ARG A 94 11.92 -5.99 1.18
N PHE A 95 12.95 -5.18 1.00
CA PHE A 95 12.95 -3.77 1.37
C PHE A 95 13.47 -2.89 0.23
N VAL A 96 12.78 -1.76 0.01
CA VAL A 96 13.33 -0.60 -0.66
C VAL A 96 13.31 0.52 0.39
N PRO A 97 14.44 0.86 1.02
CA PRO A 97 14.49 1.71 2.21
C PRO A 97 14.34 3.20 1.84
N ILE A 98 13.10 3.63 1.65
CA ILE A 98 12.77 5.02 1.33
C ILE A 98 12.58 5.81 2.62
N HIS A 99 13.36 6.89 2.76
CA HIS A 99 13.22 7.87 3.84
C HIS A 99 12.21 8.94 3.47
N GLY A 100 11.39 9.39 4.43
CA GLY A 100 10.37 10.41 4.18
C GLY A 100 9.20 9.89 3.32
N SER A 101 8.59 10.78 2.54
CA SER A 101 7.39 10.48 1.76
C SER A 101 7.66 10.20 0.28
N TYR A 102 8.84 10.56 -0.22
CA TYR A 102 9.17 10.51 -1.64
C TYR A 102 10.40 9.64 -1.88
N ALA A 103 10.29 8.77 -2.88
CA ALA A 103 11.39 7.94 -3.35
C ALA A 103 12.30 8.74 -4.28
N THR A 104 13.54 8.31 -4.44
CA THR A 104 14.34 8.72 -5.60
C THR A 104 13.88 7.96 -6.84
N VAL A 105 14.27 8.46 -8.03
CA VAL A 105 13.96 7.80 -9.31
C VAL A 105 14.54 6.38 -9.35
N GLU A 106 15.72 6.16 -8.78
CA GLU A 106 16.38 4.85 -8.69
C GLU A 106 15.62 3.91 -7.75
N GLN A 107 15.14 4.42 -6.60
CA GLN A 107 14.31 3.62 -5.67
C GLN A 107 12.95 3.26 -6.30
N MET A 108 12.39 4.15 -7.11
CA MET A 108 11.19 3.84 -7.88
C MET A 108 11.46 2.72 -8.91
N ALA A 109 12.61 2.75 -9.58
CA ALA A 109 13.02 1.71 -10.52
C ALA A 109 13.24 0.37 -9.82
N GLU A 110 13.95 0.36 -8.69
CA GLU A 110 14.16 -0.83 -7.86
C GLU A 110 12.82 -1.44 -7.40
N ALA A 111 11.90 -0.61 -6.91
CA ALA A 111 10.57 -1.07 -6.52
C ALA A 111 9.81 -1.66 -7.71
N ALA A 112 9.82 -1.00 -8.87
CA ALA A 112 9.17 -1.47 -10.08
C ALA A 112 9.73 -2.83 -10.55
N ASP A 113 11.05 -3.00 -10.51
CA ASP A 113 11.71 -4.25 -10.91
C ASP A 113 11.37 -5.41 -9.96
N LEU A 114 11.30 -5.16 -8.64
CA LEU A 114 10.81 -6.15 -7.68
C LEU A 114 9.36 -6.56 -7.96
N LEU A 115 8.48 -5.60 -8.25
CA LEU A 115 7.07 -5.89 -8.55
C LEU A 115 6.89 -6.71 -9.84
N ALA A 116 7.74 -6.50 -10.82
CA ALA A 116 7.70 -7.19 -12.11
C ALA A 116 8.32 -8.59 -12.09
N ASP A 117 9.09 -8.96 -11.07
CA ASP A 117 9.75 -10.28 -11.01
C ASP A 117 8.74 -11.40 -10.77
N PRO A 118 8.46 -12.27 -11.76
CA PRO A 118 7.48 -13.34 -11.63
C PRO A 118 7.86 -14.38 -10.56
N ARG A 119 9.13 -14.47 -10.18
CA ARG A 119 9.60 -15.41 -9.14
C ARG A 119 9.14 -14.97 -7.75
N LEU A 120 8.92 -13.67 -7.55
CA LEU A 120 8.47 -13.07 -6.29
C LEU A 120 6.95 -13.03 -6.16
N GLN A 121 6.22 -13.16 -7.27
CA GLN A 121 4.76 -13.05 -7.29
C GLN A 121 4.06 -14.31 -6.73
N PRO A 122 2.87 -14.17 -6.07
CA PRO A 122 2.14 -12.92 -5.79
C PRO A 122 2.82 -12.04 -4.73
N ILE A 123 2.85 -10.73 -4.97
CA ILE A 123 3.50 -9.73 -4.11
C ILE A 123 2.46 -8.87 -3.42
N PHE A 124 2.64 -8.63 -2.12
CA PHE A 124 2.01 -7.52 -1.40
C PHE A 124 3.07 -6.46 -1.07
N TYR A 125 2.91 -5.24 -1.58
CA TYR A 125 3.83 -4.16 -1.26
C TYR A 125 3.13 -3.02 -0.52
N HIS A 126 3.87 -2.34 0.34
CA HIS A 126 3.31 -1.27 1.16
C HIS A 126 4.37 -0.25 1.61
N CYS A 127 3.90 0.93 1.97
CA CYS A 127 4.60 1.87 2.82
C CYS A 127 3.85 2.05 4.15
N VAL A 128 4.18 3.03 4.96
CA VAL A 128 3.47 3.26 6.23
C VAL A 128 2.01 3.61 6.00
N ALA A 129 1.74 4.62 5.18
CA ALA A 129 0.39 5.10 4.91
C ALA A 129 -0.32 4.39 3.74
N GLY A 130 0.42 3.69 2.86
CA GLY A 130 -0.13 3.12 1.62
C GLY A 130 -0.55 4.20 0.61
N HIS A 131 0.12 5.35 0.63
CA HIS A 131 -0.20 6.50 -0.21
C HIS A 131 0.98 6.85 -1.12
N HIS A 132 1.81 7.85 -0.81
CA HIS A 132 2.85 8.40 -1.68
C HIS A 132 3.80 7.32 -2.25
N ARG A 133 4.65 6.71 -1.42
CA ARG A 133 5.64 5.70 -1.87
C ARG A 133 5.02 4.51 -2.59
N SER A 134 3.85 4.06 -2.12
CA SER A 134 3.13 2.96 -2.80
C SER A 134 2.55 3.39 -4.15
N SER A 135 2.14 4.65 -4.31
CA SER A 135 1.68 5.19 -5.59
C SER A 135 2.83 5.42 -6.57
N GLN A 136 3.96 5.92 -6.08
CA GLN A 136 5.19 6.09 -6.85
C GLN A 136 5.69 4.74 -7.40
N ALA A 137 5.73 3.70 -6.56
CA ALA A 137 6.11 2.34 -6.99
C ALA A 137 5.14 1.75 -8.03
N GLN A 138 3.82 1.96 -7.85
CA GLN A 138 2.83 1.53 -8.84
C GLN A 138 3.00 2.22 -10.18
N ALA A 139 3.14 3.54 -10.17
CA ALA A 139 3.32 4.31 -11.39
C ALA A 139 4.62 3.92 -12.11
N ALA A 140 5.72 3.73 -11.36
CA ALA A 140 6.98 3.27 -11.91
C ALA A 140 6.86 1.89 -12.56
N TYR A 141 6.16 0.94 -11.92
CA TYR A 141 5.88 -0.37 -12.50
C TYR A 141 5.10 -0.24 -13.82
N ARG A 142 4.03 0.57 -13.86
CA ARG A 142 3.23 0.79 -15.08
C ARG A 142 4.03 1.40 -16.21
N ILE A 143 4.89 2.38 -15.91
CA ILE A 143 5.72 3.05 -16.92
C ILE A 143 6.78 2.09 -17.45
N ARG A 144 7.53 1.45 -16.54
CA ARG A 144 8.74 0.70 -16.89
C ARG A 144 8.44 -0.68 -17.49
N HIS A 145 7.41 -1.38 -16.99
CA HIS A 145 7.12 -2.77 -17.37
C HIS A 145 5.86 -2.90 -18.22
N ASP A 146 4.84 -2.05 -18.01
CA ASP A 146 3.64 -2.06 -18.86
C ASP A 146 3.72 -1.05 -20.03
N GLY A 147 4.77 -0.22 -20.10
CA GLY A 147 4.97 0.76 -21.16
C GLY A 147 3.97 1.92 -21.15
N TRP A 148 3.39 2.24 -19.99
CA TRP A 148 2.41 3.32 -19.91
C TRP A 148 3.07 4.71 -19.95
N PRO A 149 2.42 5.71 -20.56
CA PRO A 149 2.84 7.09 -20.39
C PRO A 149 2.58 7.58 -18.96
N ALA A 150 3.34 8.59 -18.53
CA ALA A 150 3.26 9.15 -17.17
C ALA A 150 1.85 9.57 -16.78
N ASP A 151 1.13 10.26 -17.65
CA ASP A 151 -0.24 10.73 -17.39
C ASP A 151 -1.21 9.60 -17.09
N ARG A 152 -1.08 8.48 -17.80
CA ARG A 152 -1.92 7.30 -17.56
C ARG A 152 -1.58 6.64 -16.23
N ALA A 153 -0.28 6.51 -15.91
CA ALA A 153 0.16 5.95 -14.65
C ALA A 153 -0.26 6.84 -13.46
N TRP A 154 -0.16 8.15 -13.61
CA TRP A 154 -0.68 9.12 -12.64
C TRP A 154 -2.19 8.99 -12.47
N ALA A 155 -2.96 8.96 -13.55
CA ALA A 155 -4.42 8.85 -13.50
C ALA A 155 -4.88 7.61 -12.72
N GLU A 156 -4.19 6.47 -12.86
CA GLU A 156 -4.50 5.24 -12.11
C GLU A 156 -4.34 5.44 -10.60
N VAL A 157 -3.23 6.01 -10.15
CA VAL A 157 -2.99 6.22 -8.71
C VAL A 157 -3.80 7.37 -8.13
N ALA A 158 -4.10 8.39 -8.93
CA ALA A 158 -4.95 9.52 -8.56
C ALA A 158 -6.44 9.13 -8.42
N ALA A 159 -6.86 8.04 -9.05
CA ALA A 159 -8.22 7.51 -8.93
C ALA A 159 -8.46 6.66 -7.68
N LEU A 160 -7.43 6.39 -6.88
CA LEU A 160 -7.58 5.61 -5.64
C LEU A 160 -8.46 6.37 -4.63
N PRO A 161 -9.32 5.69 -3.87
CA PRO A 161 -10.28 6.34 -2.97
C PRO A 161 -9.67 7.25 -1.89
N TRP A 162 -8.40 7.07 -1.60
CA TRP A 162 -7.65 7.83 -0.60
C TRP A 162 -6.67 8.85 -1.20
N ALA A 163 -6.56 8.90 -2.52
CA ALA A 163 -5.72 9.87 -3.20
C ALA A 163 -6.29 11.29 -3.08
N LYS A 164 -5.41 12.27 -3.09
CA LYS A 164 -5.74 13.69 -3.04
C LYS A 164 -5.05 14.42 -4.19
N PRO A 165 -5.49 14.24 -5.45
CA PRO A 165 -4.75 14.69 -6.63
C PRO A 165 -4.34 16.17 -6.60
N LYS A 166 -5.17 17.04 -5.99
CA LYS A 166 -4.85 18.47 -5.82
C LYS A 166 -3.77 18.76 -4.79
N ALA A 167 -3.51 17.84 -3.87
CA ALA A 167 -2.49 17.97 -2.84
C ALA A 167 -1.26 17.11 -3.13
N ASP A 168 -1.40 16.08 -3.95
CA ASP A 168 -0.35 15.10 -4.26
C ASP A 168 0.48 15.52 -5.52
N LEU A 169 0.70 16.82 -5.71
CA LEU A 169 1.41 17.35 -6.88
C LEU A 169 2.88 16.92 -6.95
N ASP A 170 3.49 16.69 -5.80
CA ASP A 170 4.89 16.22 -5.76
C ASP A 170 4.99 14.75 -6.23
N ASP A 171 3.98 13.92 -5.96
CA ASP A 171 3.90 12.58 -6.54
C ASP A 171 3.80 12.64 -8.07
N HIS A 172 2.97 13.56 -8.60
CA HIS A 172 2.82 13.73 -10.05
C HIS A 172 4.14 14.15 -10.71
N ARG A 173 4.80 15.18 -10.16
CA ARG A 173 6.12 15.63 -10.66
C ARG A 173 7.17 14.53 -10.65
N LEU A 174 7.18 13.72 -9.58
CA LEU A 174 8.13 12.63 -9.44
C LEU A 174 7.85 11.50 -10.45
N ILE A 175 6.59 11.21 -10.75
CA ILE A 175 6.18 10.26 -11.78
C ILE A 175 6.60 10.74 -13.18
N GLU A 176 6.46 12.03 -13.46
CA GLU A 176 6.94 12.65 -14.71
C GLU A 176 8.48 12.57 -14.81
N ALA A 177 9.19 12.88 -13.73
CA ALA A 177 10.65 12.76 -13.68
C ALA A 177 11.10 11.31 -13.89
N PHE A 178 10.41 10.35 -13.30
CA PHE A 178 10.67 8.93 -13.51
C PHE A 178 10.48 8.52 -14.98
N ALA A 179 9.37 8.92 -15.61
CA ALA A 179 9.12 8.62 -17.03
C ALA A 179 10.16 9.25 -17.96
N SER A 180 10.69 10.41 -17.59
CA SER A 180 11.76 11.08 -18.34
C SER A 180 13.10 10.34 -18.24
N ALA A 181 13.40 9.78 -17.05
CA ALA A 181 14.62 9.01 -16.81
C ALA A 181 14.54 7.57 -17.35
N TYR A 182 13.37 6.98 -17.34
CA TYR A 182 13.08 5.63 -17.82
C TYR A 182 11.96 5.66 -18.86
N PRO A 183 12.22 6.17 -20.07
CA PRO A 183 11.18 6.22 -21.10
C PRO A 183 10.66 4.80 -21.35
N PRO A 184 9.34 4.65 -21.62
CA PRO A 184 8.75 3.34 -21.91
C PRO A 184 9.55 2.68 -23.04
N SER A 185 9.95 1.43 -22.82
CA SER A 185 10.58 0.66 -23.88
C SER A 185 9.61 0.63 -25.06
N THR A 186 10.05 1.11 -26.22
CA THR A 186 9.26 1.03 -27.44
C THR A 186 8.74 -0.40 -27.57
N PRO A 187 7.42 -0.63 -27.75
CA PRO A 187 6.89 -1.99 -27.84
C PRO A 187 7.67 -2.71 -28.95
N SER A 188 8.41 -3.75 -28.57
CA SER A 188 9.08 -4.60 -29.56
C SER A 188 7.99 -5.09 -30.52
N ALA A 189 8.15 -4.83 -31.80
CA ALA A 189 7.24 -5.24 -32.88
C ALA A 189 7.20 -6.78 -33.07
N LYS A 190 7.43 -7.55 -32.01
CA LYS A 190 7.32 -9.00 -32.00
C LYS A 190 5.97 -9.41 -31.38
N GLY A 191 5.00 -9.63 -32.26
CA GLY A 191 3.74 -10.27 -31.86
C GLY A 191 2.51 -9.86 -32.67
N ARG A 192 2.65 -9.61 -33.96
CA ARG A 192 1.54 -9.76 -34.89
C ARG A 192 1.91 -10.86 -35.89
N VAL A 193 1.54 -12.07 -35.53
CA VAL A 193 1.30 -13.17 -36.46
C VAL A 193 -0.05 -13.73 -36.12
#